data_9793f0834b954b2360b8f1915f839c93
#
_entry.id   9793f0834b954b2360b8f1915f839c93
#
_cell.length_a   1.000
_cell.length_b   1.000
_cell.length_c   1.000
_cell.angle_alpha   90.00
_cell.angle_beta   90.00
_cell.angle_gamma   90.00
#
_symmetry.space_group_name_H-M   'P 1'
#
loop_
_entity.id
_entity.type
_entity.pdbx_description
1 polymer ?
#
loop_
_entity_poly.entity_id
_entity_poly.type
_entity_poly.pdbx_seq_one_letter_code
_entity_poly.pdbx_strand_id
1 'polypeptide(L)' 'MSLYARLEALQQRHASLESRLFDEDHRPQPDTETIARLKIEKLQIKDEMERIRSSLH' A
#
# COMPACT_ATOMS: atom_id res chain seq x y z
N MET A 1 -10.58 -18.05 -0.95
CA MET A 1 -10.44 -16.76 -1.66
C MET A 1 -9.50 -16.94 -2.83
N SER A 2 -9.85 -16.42 -4.01
CA SER A 2 -8.98 -16.55 -5.18
C SER A 2 -7.81 -15.57 -5.10
N LEU A 3 -6.74 -15.85 -5.86
CA LEU A 3 -5.60 -14.95 -5.96
C LEU A 3 -6.01 -13.60 -6.57
N TYR A 4 -6.96 -13.63 -7.52
CA TYR A 4 -7.47 -12.40 -8.11
C TYR A 4 -8.18 -11.52 -7.08
N ALA A 5 -9.02 -12.12 -6.23
CA ALA A 5 -9.70 -11.37 -5.19
C ALA A 5 -8.71 -10.79 -4.18
N ARG A 6 -7.69 -11.55 -3.83
CA ARG A 6 -6.65 -11.07 -2.93
C ARG A 6 -5.86 -9.91 -3.56
N LEU A 7 -5.50 -10.04 -4.83
CA LEU A 7 -4.80 -8.98 -5.55
C LEU A 7 -5.62 -7.69 -5.58
N GLU A 8 -6.92 -7.79 -5.85
CA GLU A 8 -7.81 -6.64 -5.85
C GLU A 8 -7.88 -5.97 -4.48
N ALA A 9 -7.99 -6.76 -3.42
CA ALA A 9 -8.03 -6.23 -2.06
C ALA A 9 -6.72 -5.49 -1.73
N LEU A 10 -5.58 -6.04 -2.15
CA LEU A 10 -4.29 -5.39 -1.95
C LEU A 10 -4.15 -4.10 -2.76
N GLN A 11 -4.67 -4.08 -3.98
CA GLN A 11 -4.68 -2.88 -4.80
C GLN A 11 -5.48 -1.75 -4.14
N GLN A 12 -6.64 -2.09 -3.58
CA GLN A 12 -7.46 -1.11 -2.86
C GLN A 12 -6.73 -0.58 -1.63
N ARG A 13 -6.08 -1.46 -0.89
CA ARG A 13 -5.31 -1.04 0.29
C ARG A 13 -4.14 -0.17 -0.10
N HIS A 14 -3.44 -0.51 -1.18
CA HIS A 14 -2.33 0.28 -1.70
C HIS A 14 -2.80 1.71 -2.04
N ALA A 15 -3.91 1.83 -2.74
CA ALA A 15 -4.48 3.13 -3.08
C ALA A 15 -4.87 3.93 -1.83
N SER A 16 -5.45 3.26 -0.83
CA SER A 16 -5.81 3.89 0.43
C SER A 16 -4.57 4.42 1.16
N LEU A 17 -3.49 3.65 1.18
CA LEU A 17 -2.23 4.07 1.79
C LEU A 17 -1.60 5.26 1.06
N GLU A 18 -1.67 5.27 -0.26
CA GLU A 18 -1.17 6.41 -1.04
C GLU A 18 -1.94 7.68 -0.71
N SER A 19 -3.26 7.59 -0.57
CA SER A 19 -4.09 8.71 -0.19
C SER A 19 -3.72 9.24 1.19
N ARG A 20 -3.51 8.35 2.15
CA ARG A 20 -3.11 8.73 3.50
C ARG A 20 -1.73 9.37 3.53
N LEU A 21 -0.79 8.84 2.73
CA LEU A 21 0.54 9.43 2.60
C LEU A 21 0.47 10.85 2.05
N PHE A 22 -0.34 11.05 1.02
CA PHE A 22 -0.55 12.38 0.44
C PHE A 22 -1.06 13.35 1.50
N ASP A 23 -2.09 12.95 2.26
CA ASP A 23 -2.66 13.79 3.29
C ASP A 23 -1.64 14.13 4.39
N GLU A 24 -0.85 13.13 4.83
CA GLU A 24 0.17 13.35 5.85
C GLU A 24 1.26 14.30 5.37
N ASP A 25 1.72 14.14 4.12
CA ASP A 25 2.76 15.00 3.56
C ASP A 25 2.31 16.45 3.42
N HIS A 26 1.00 16.69 3.27
CA HIS A 26 0.45 18.02 3.04
C HIS A 26 -0.07 18.68 4.31
N ARG A 27 0.15 18.09 5.47
CA ARG A 27 -0.17 18.74 6.73
C ARG A 27 0.83 19.84 7.06
N PRO A 28 0.41 20.89 7.78
CA PRO A 28 1.35 21.93 8.21
C PRO A 28 2.53 21.38 9.02
N GLN A 29 2.28 20.34 9.81
CA GLN A 29 3.35 19.65 10.57
C GLN A 29 3.24 18.16 10.30
N PRO A 30 3.88 17.67 9.22
CA PRO A 30 3.83 16.25 8.90
C PRO A 30 4.44 15.40 10.02
N ASP A 31 3.76 14.29 10.34
CA ASP A 31 4.28 13.32 11.30
C ASP A 31 5.20 12.35 10.56
N THR A 32 6.51 12.54 10.70
CA THR A 32 7.51 11.76 10.01
C THR A 32 7.44 10.27 10.37
N GLU A 33 7.10 9.96 11.62
CA GLU A 33 6.96 8.57 12.06
C GLU A 33 5.79 7.88 11.37
N THR A 34 4.65 8.54 11.30
CA THR A 34 3.48 8.02 10.59
C THR A 34 3.77 7.83 9.11
N ILE A 35 4.43 8.81 8.49
CA ILE A 35 4.82 8.73 7.08
C ILE A 35 5.73 7.52 6.84
N ALA A 36 6.71 7.31 7.70
CA ALA A 36 7.63 6.17 7.58
C ALA A 36 6.87 4.83 7.67
N ARG A 37 5.94 4.71 8.62
CA ARG A 37 5.13 3.50 8.77
C ARG A 37 4.28 3.23 7.53
N LEU A 38 3.64 4.27 7.01
CA LEU A 38 2.80 4.14 5.82
C LEU A 38 3.62 3.71 4.60
N LYS A 39 4.83 4.24 4.46
CA LYS A 39 5.73 3.86 3.37
C LYS A 39 6.15 2.40 3.47
N ILE A 40 6.48 1.93 4.67
CA ILE A 40 6.85 0.53 4.89
C ILE A 40 5.68 -0.39 4.55
N GLU A 41 4.48 -0.07 5.04
CA GLU A 41 3.29 -0.86 4.76
C GLU A 41 2.98 -0.89 3.26
N LYS A 42 3.13 0.24 2.59
CA LYS A 42 2.93 0.32 1.14
C LYS A 42 3.89 -0.58 0.39
N LEU A 43 5.17 -0.60 0.79
CA LEU A 43 6.16 -1.47 0.18
C LEU A 43 5.84 -2.94 0.40
N GLN A 44 5.39 -3.32 1.58
CA GLN A 44 5.00 -4.70 1.88
C GLN A 44 3.84 -5.16 1.00
N ILE A 45 2.85 -4.29 0.83
CA ILE A 45 1.69 -4.59 -0.02
C ILE A 45 2.11 -4.70 -1.48
N LYS A 46 2.93 -3.81 -1.96
CA LYS A 46 3.45 -3.86 -3.32
C LYS A 46 4.21 -5.16 -3.58
N ASP A 47 5.05 -5.57 -2.64
CA ASP A 47 5.81 -6.80 -2.71
C ASP A 47 4.89 -8.02 -2.82
N GLU A 48 3.85 -8.06 -1.99
CA GLU A 48 2.88 -9.14 -2.01
C GLU A 48 2.10 -9.18 -3.33
N MET A 49 1.71 -8.02 -3.84
CA MET A 49 1.05 -7.95 -5.15
C MET A 49 1.93 -8.50 -6.27
N GLU A 50 3.21 -8.18 -6.26
CA GLU A 50 4.15 -8.69 -7.25
C GLU A 50 4.28 -10.21 -7.18
N ARG A 51 4.32 -10.78 -5.97
CA ARG A 51 4.35 -12.23 -5.78
C ARG A 51 3.11 -12.90 -6.38
N ILE A 52 1.95 -12.32 -6.13
CA ILE A 52 0.69 -12.85 -6.68
C ILE A 52 0.70 -12.78 -8.20
N ARG A 53 1.12 -11.66 -8.76
CA ARG A 53 1.21 -11.50 -10.22
C ARG A 53 2.15 -12.54 -10.83
N SER A 54 3.28 -12.79 -10.20
CA SER A 54 4.21 -13.83 -10.65
C SER A 54 3.58 -15.21 -10.62
N SER A 55 2.74 -15.49 -9.62
CA SER A 55 2.05 -16.77 -9.50
C SER A 55 0.96 -16.95 -10.55
N LEU A 56 0.46 -15.86 -11.14
CA LEU A 56 -0.60 -15.91 -12.14
C LEU A 56 -0.08 -16.09 -13.57
N HIS A 57 1.21 -16.03 -13.78
CA HIS A 57 1.84 -16.21 -15.10
C HIS A 57 2.21 -17.63 -15.39
#